data_cb4529fe723bef68feaaa1134a86f78a
#
_entry.id   cb4529fe723bef68feaaa1134a86f78a
#
_cell.length_a   1.000
_cell.length_b   1.000
_cell.length_c   1.000
_cell.angle_alpha   90.00
_cell.angle_beta   90.00
_cell.angle_gamma   90.00
#
_symmetry.space_group_name_H-M   'P 1'
#
loop_
_entity.id
_entity.type
_entity.pdbx_description
1 polymer ?
#
loop_
_entity_poly.entity_id
_entity_poly.type
_entity_poly.pdbx_seq_one_letter_code
_entity_poly.pdbx_strand_id
1 'polypeptide(L)'
;MDDSAGAIAPLYEADKSAVLAWSPTPDPAGGALMAFGAKDAGGGFDDEGTELEVHRVDFTKPQGGAPAKPAGVVKTPGRFCSLGWSAMHNKSDALPMGLIAGGMAEGVVHFWDPAKLVASHPTCLVASVTKHAGSVNGLQFNPHRESSHLMATGGADMGVHVWSLDRPDAPSVFVPAPPTPENPTPVKHAAEVTRVAWNSQVAHILATSSQNGTWM
;
A
#
# COMPACT_ATOMS: atom_id res chain seq x y z
N MET A 1 27.22 36.46 -14.91
CA MET A 1 26.95 35.05 -15.17
C MET A 1 25.64 34.76 -14.50
N ASP A 2 24.61 34.66 -15.30
CA ASP A 2 23.23 34.46 -14.85
C ASP A 2 23.06 32.96 -14.53
N ASP A 3 23.04 32.66 -13.24
CA ASP A 3 22.95 31.26 -12.72
C ASP A 3 21.47 30.87 -12.52
N SER A 4 20.63 31.23 -13.52
CA SER A 4 19.27 30.71 -13.63
C SER A 4 19.28 29.32 -14.26
N ALA A 5 19.93 28.35 -13.59
CA ALA A 5 19.62 26.95 -13.85
C ALA A 5 18.14 26.79 -13.53
N GLY A 6 17.31 26.70 -14.60
CA GLY A 6 15.87 26.68 -14.50
C GLY A 6 15.43 25.61 -13.51
N ALA A 7 14.82 26.03 -12.42
CA ALA A 7 14.23 25.13 -11.45
C ALA A 7 13.21 24.25 -12.21
N ILE A 8 13.45 22.94 -12.21
CA ILE A 8 12.50 21.99 -12.80
C ILE A 8 11.24 22.07 -11.95
N ALA A 9 10.17 22.61 -12.53
CA ALA A 9 8.88 22.66 -11.85
C ALA A 9 8.36 21.22 -11.61
N PRO A 10 7.80 20.93 -10.43
CA PRO A 10 7.21 19.62 -10.19
C PRO A 10 6.05 19.38 -11.17
N LEU A 11 5.97 18.17 -11.69
CA LEU A 11 4.87 17.78 -12.58
C LEU A 11 3.54 17.71 -11.82
N TYR A 12 3.61 17.29 -10.57
CA TYR A 12 2.48 17.07 -9.67
C TYR A 12 2.90 17.43 -8.24
N GLU A 13 2.09 18.19 -7.54
CA GLU A 13 2.31 18.58 -6.15
C GLU A 13 1.03 18.41 -5.35
N ALA A 14 1.12 17.81 -4.17
CA ALA A 14 0.03 17.71 -3.20
C ALA A 14 0.59 18.02 -1.81
N ASP A 15 -0.03 18.97 -1.12
CA ASP A 15 0.35 19.36 0.25
C ASP A 15 -0.30 18.40 1.26
N LYS A 16 0.27 17.19 1.37
CA LYS A 16 -0.24 16.14 2.26
C LYS A 16 0.89 15.27 2.81
N SER A 17 0.82 14.96 4.11
CA SER A 17 1.62 13.88 4.71
C SER A 17 0.94 12.55 4.38
N ALA A 18 1.52 11.75 3.48
CA ALA A 18 0.90 10.53 3.01
C ALA A 18 1.91 9.42 2.72
N VAL A 19 1.45 8.18 2.73
CA VAL A 19 2.08 7.04 2.06
C VAL A 19 1.51 6.90 0.65
N LEU A 20 2.33 6.44 -0.29
CA LEU A 20 2.00 6.44 -1.71
C LEU A 20 2.07 5.03 -2.29
N ALA A 21 1.21 4.76 -3.27
CA ALA A 21 1.30 3.56 -4.11
C ALA A 21 0.88 3.89 -5.54
N TRP A 22 1.73 3.53 -6.53
CA TRP A 22 1.36 3.59 -7.94
C TRP A 22 0.45 2.44 -8.32
N SER A 23 -0.52 2.73 -9.19
CA SER A 23 -1.24 1.67 -9.90
C SER A 23 -0.26 0.88 -10.77
N PRO A 24 -0.27 -0.44 -10.67
CA PRO A 24 0.55 -1.29 -11.55
C PRO A 24 -0.02 -1.39 -12.95
N THR A 25 -1.23 -0.88 -13.19
CA THR A 25 -1.90 -0.84 -14.48
C THR A 25 -2.13 0.60 -14.92
N PRO A 26 -2.06 0.89 -16.24
CA PRO A 26 -2.40 2.21 -16.76
C PRO A 26 -3.85 2.59 -16.44
N ASP A 27 -4.12 3.89 -16.33
CA ASP A 27 -5.50 4.38 -16.27
C ASP A 27 -6.20 4.11 -17.62
N PRO A 28 -7.38 3.48 -17.64
CA PRO A 28 -8.17 3.35 -18.87
C PRO A 28 -8.49 4.69 -19.56
N ALA A 29 -8.51 5.79 -18.82
CA ALA A 29 -8.70 7.14 -19.35
C ALA A 29 -7.40 7.81 -19.85
N GLY A 30 -6.25 7.12 -19.74
CA GLY A 30 -4.92 7.62 -20.08
C GLY A 30 -4.16 8.17 -18.87
N GLY A 31 -2.82 8.05 -18.89
CA GLY A 31 -1.94 8.44 -17.78
C GLY A 31 -1.73 7.33 -16.77
N ALA A 32 -1.41 7.72 -15.53
CA ALA A 32 -1.20 6.81 -14.41
C ALA A 32 -2.14 7.16 -13.24
N LEU A 33 -2.37 6.17 -12.39
CA LEU A 33 -3.10 6.37 -11.15
C LEU A 33 -2.14 6.23 -9.97
N MET A 34 -2.33 7.04 -8.95
CA MET A 34 -1.57 7.01 -7.72
C MET A 34 -2.52 7.12 -6.51
N ALA A 35 -2.32 6.25 -5.54
CA ALA A 35 -3.05 6.28 -4.28
C ALA A 35 -2.24 7.02 -3.21
N PHE A 36 -2.94 7.79 -2.38
CA PHE A 36 -2.42 8.50 -1.22
C PHE A 36 -3.19 8.05 0.01
N GLY A 37 -2.51 7.44 0.95
CA GLY A 37 -3.05 7.15 2.28
C GLY A 37 -2.57 8.17 3.28
N ALA A 38 -3.46 8.96 3.86
CA ALA A 38 -3.10 10.03 4.80
C ALA A 38 -2.45 9.47 6.06
N LYS A 39 -1.33 10.08 6.49
CA LYS A 39 -0.60 9.73 7.72
C LYS A 39 -1.07 10.53 8.92
N ASP A 40 -1.66 11.70 8.69
CA ASP A 40 -2.15 12.60 9.72
C ASP A 40 -3.62 12.92 9.44
N ALA A 41 -4.43 12.96 10.48
CA ALA A 41 -5.73 13.63 10.43
C ALA A 41 -5.45 15.13 10.24
N GLY A 42 -6.02 15.74 9.21
CA GLY A 42 -5.81 17.16 8.92
C GLY A 42 -6.02 17.99 10.19
N GLY A 43 -5.08 18.89 10.52
CA GLY A 43 -4.88 19.54 11.81
C GLY A 43 -6.02 20.43 12.35
N GLY A 44 -7.24 19.96 12.34
CA GLY A 44 -8.40 20.57 12.98
C GLY A 44 -8.79 19.81 14.26
N PHE A 45 -9.40 20.50 15.22
CA PHE A 45 -9.94 19.93 16.45
C PHE A 45 -11.12 18.96 16.22
N ASP A 46 -11.67 18.94 15.01
CA ASP A 46 -12.67 17.96 14.58
C ASP A 46 -11.90 16.80 13.91
N ASP A 47 -11.78 15.71 14.64
CA ASP A 47 -11.11 14.45 14.24
C ASP A 47 -11.94 13.75 13.15
N GLU A 48 -11.95 14.31 11.95
CA GLU A 48 -12.71 13.82 10.80
C GLU A 48 -12.04 12.62 10.11
N GLY A 49 -11.16 11.88 10.81
CA GLY A 49 -10.51 10.71 10.27
C GLY A 49 -9.50 11.03 9.16
N THR A 50 -8.81 10.00 8.70
CA THR A 50 -7.90 10.07 7.57
C THR A 50 -8.60 9.67 6.27
N GLU A 51 -7.94 9.85 5.13
CA GLU A 51 -8.52 9.57 3.82
C GLU A 51 -7.58 8.70 2.98
N LEU A 52 -8.19 7.88 2.15
CA LEU A 52 -7.54 7.26 1.00
C LEU A 52 -8.04 7.99 -0.25
N GLU A 53 -7.10 8.54 -1.00
CA GLU A 53 -7.37 9.23 -2.25
C GLU A 53 -6.72 8.50 -3.43
N VAL A 54 -7.38 8.51 -4.58
CA VAL A 54 -6.81 8.08 -5.85
C VAL A 54 -6.76 9.27 -6.79
N HIS A 55 -5.59 9.54 -7.33
CA HIS A 55 -5.33 10.66 -8.23
C HIS A 55 -4.95 10.17 -9.62
N ARG A 56 -5.36 10.93 -10.65
CA ARG A 56 -4.89 10.75 -12.02
C ARG A 56 -3.69 11.65 -12.26
N VAL A 57 -2.60 11.07 -12.76
CA VAL A 57 -1.37 11.78 -13.11
C VAL A 57 -1.19 11.72 -14.62
N ASP A 58 -1.32 12.88 -15.29
CA ASP A 58 -1.05 13.02 -16.70
C ASP A 58 0.36 13.58 -16.90
N PHE A 59 1.29 12.73 -17.32
CA PHE A 59 2.69 13.13 -17.52
C PHE A 59 2.90 14.07 -18.69
N THR A 60 1.88 14.29 -19.53
CA THR A 60 1.95 15.19 -20.68
C THR A 60 1.53 16.63 -20.36
N LYS A 61 0.89 16.83 -19.20
CA LYS A 61 0.35 18.13 -18.78
C LYS A 61 0.84 18.48 -17.37
N PRO A 62 1.84 19.37 -17.25
CA PRO A 62 2.22 19.91 -15.95
C PRO A 62 1.02 20.61 -15.31
N GLN A 63 0.73 20.30 -14.06
CA GLN A 63 -0.46 20.85 -13.37
C GLN A 63 -0.31 22.30 -12.90
N GLY A 64 0.78 23.00 -13.24
CA GLY A 64 0.90 24.44 -13.09
C GLY A 64 0.56 25.03 -11.71
N GLY A 65 0.80 24.28 -10.62
CA GLY A 65 0.62 24.78 -9.25
C GLY A 65 -0.82 24.74 -8.70
N ALA A 66 -1.81 24.24 -9.45
CA ALA A 66 -3.13 24.01 -8.89
C ALA A 66 -3.15 22.65 -8.14
N PRO A 67 -3.73 22.56 -6.91
CA PRO A 67 -3.86 21.29 -6.21
C PRO A 67 -4.69 20.32 -7.05
N ALA A 68 -4.15 19.13 -7.27
CA ALA A 68 -4.80 18.12 -8.07
C ALA A 68 -6.07 17.61 -7.36
N LYS A 69 -7.18 17.62 -8.07
CA LYS A 69 -8.43 17.07 -7.58
C LYS A 69 -8.35 15.52 -7.62
N PRO A 70 -8.62 14.82 -6.52
CA PRO A 70 -8.63 13.36 -6.53
C PRO A 70 -9.73 12.81 -7.45
N ALA A 71 -9.44 11.70 -8.11
CA ALA A 71 -10.40 10.96 -8.91
C ALA A 71 -11.40 10.17 -8.06
N GLY A 72 -11.01 9.82 -6.83
CA GLY A 72 -11.85 9.18 -5.84
C GLY A 72 -11.28 9.38 -4.44
N VAL A 73 -12.18 9.47 -3.45
CA VAL A 73 -11.84 9.66 -2.03
C VAL A 73 -12.71 8.77 -1.18
N VAL A 74 -12.14 8.18 -0.13
CA VAL A 74 -12.90 7.49 0.93
C VAL A 74 -12.30 7.81 2.30
N LYS A 75 -13.16 8.12 3.28
CA LYS A 75 -12.74 8.29 4.68
C LYS A 75 -12.35 6.93 5.27
N THR A 76 -11.30 6.94 6.08
CA THR A 76 -10.77 5.75 6.75
C THR A 76 -10.71 5.96 8.26
N PRO A 77 -10.93 4.89 9.06
CA PRO A 77 -11.03 5.03 10.52
C PRO A 77 -9.69 5.30 11.21
N GLY A 78 -8.56 5.19 10.52
CA GLY A 78 -7.23 5.36 11.10
C GLY A 78 -6.19 5.80 10.08
N ARG A 79 -5.02 6.20 10.57
CA ARG A 79 -3.91 6.68 9.75
C ARG A 79 -3.14 5.53 9.09
N PHE A 80 -2.66 5.80 7.89
CA PHE A 80 -1.85 4.84 7.14
C PHE A 80 -0.40 4.84 7.62
N CYS A 81 0.17 3.65 7.76
CA CYS A 81 1.61 3.43 7.95
C CYS A 81 2.26 2.87 6.69
N SER A 82 1.51 2.11 5.90
CA SER A 82 1.97 1.52 4.64
C SER A 82 0.82 1.42 3.64
N LEU A 83 1.15 1.42 2.35
CA LEU A 83 0.19 1.35 1.25
C LEU A 83 0.78 0.55 0.09
N GLY A 84 -0.03 -0.25 -0.55
CA GLY A 84 0.36 -1.00 -1.74
C GLY A 84 -0.80 -1.13 -2.72
N TRP A 85 -0.48 -1.34 -4.00
CA TRP A 85 -1.45 -1.58 -5.06
C TRP A 85 -1.01 -2.76 -5.92
N SER A 86 -1.88 -3.76 -6.09
CA SER A 86 -1.65 -4.93 -6.94
C SER A 86 -2.56 -4.92 -8.16
N ALA A 87 -2.04 -5.39 -9.29
CA ALA A 87 -2.85 -5.61 -10.48
C ALA A 87 -3.85 -6.77 -10.35
N MET A 88 -3.66 -7.66 -9.36
CA MET A 88 -4.52 -8.85 -9.15
C MET A 88 -4.78 -9.62 -10.46
N HIS A 89 -3.73 -9.98 -11.18
CA HIS A 89 -3.83 -10.57 -12.52
C HIS A 89 -4.70 -11.82 -12.61
N ASN A 90 -4.82 -12.59 -11.52
CA ASN A 90 -5.70 -13.74 -11.41
C ASN A 90 -7.19 -13.38 -11.18
N LYS A 91 -7.51 -12.10 -10.98
CA LYS A 91 -8.85 -11.56 -10.71
C LYS A 91 -9.19 -10.37 -11.61
N SER A 92 -8.52 -10.21 -12.74
CA SER A 92 -8.64 -9.02 -13.60
C SER A 92 -10.08 -8.73 -14.06
N ASP A 93 -10.92 -9.75 -14.21
CA ASP A 93 -12.33 -9.57 -14.61
C ASP A 93 -13.19 -8.98 -13.47
N ALA A 94 -12.91 -9.37 -12.22
CA ALA A 94 -13.64 -8.90 -11.04
C ALA A 94 -13.03 -7.61 -10.46
N LEU A 95 -11.72 -7.40 -10.63
CA LEU A 95 -10.96 -6.27 -10.12
C LEU A 95 -10.14 -5.62 -11.25
N PRO A 96 -10.79 -4.92 -12.19
CA PRO A 96 -10.15 -4.42 -13.40
C PRO A 96 -9.05 -3.39 -13.14
N MET A 97 -9.09 -2.70 -12.00
CA MET A 97 -8.03 -1.79 -11.54
C MET A 97 -7.18 -2.41 -10.42
N GLY A 98 -7.30 -3.72 -10.19
CA GLY A 98 -6.60 -4.43 -9.14
C GLY A 98 -7.14 -4.15 -7.74
N LEU A 99 -6.26 -4.20 -6.73
CA LEU A 99 -6.61 -4.06 -5.32
C LEU A 99 -5.62 -3.15 -4.61
N ILE A 100 -6.12 -2.20 -3.81
CA ILE A 100 -5.31 -1.40 -2.90
C ILE A 100 -5.36 -2.05 -1.52
N ALA A 101 -4.21 -2.14 -0.84
CA ALA A 101 -4.12 -2.55 0.56
C ALA A 101 -3.42 -1.47 1.37
N GLY A 102 -3.99 -1.12 2.53
CA GLY A 102 -3.44 -0.17 3.48
C GLY A 102 -3.20 -0.80 4.84
N GLY A 103 -1.98 -0.68 5.34
CA GLY A 103 -1.61 -1.05 6.70
C GLY A 103 -1.77 0.16 7.62
N MET A 104 -2.57 -0.01 8.68
CA MET A 104 -2.96 1.06 9.59
C MET A 104 -2.13 1.04 10.88
N ALA A 105 -2.16 2.16 11.60
CA ALA A 105 -1.45 2.32 12.87
C ALA A 105 -1.92 1.35 13.96
N GLU A 106 -3.17 0.92 13.89
CA GLU A 106 -3.83 0.06 14.88
C GLU A 106 -3.69 -1.45 14.56
N GLY A 107 -2.86 -1.81 13.56
CA GLY A 107 -2.61 -3.22 13.20
C GLY A 107 -3.63 -3.82 12.25
N VAL A 108 -4.57 -3.01 11.77
CA VAL A 108 -5.56 -3.40 10.77
C VAL A 108 -4.96 -3.29 9.38
N VAL A 109 -5.31 -4.21 8.50
CA VAL A 109 -5.09 -4.10 7.06
C VAL A 109 -6.45 -3.98 6.39
N HIS A 110 -6.64 -2.90 5.65
CA HIS A 110 -7.83 -2.67 4.85
C HIS A 110 -7.53 -2.94 3.38
N PHE A 111 -8.55 -3.40 2.66
CA PHE A 111 -8.48 -3.68 1.22
C PHE A 111 -9.59 -2.93 0.50
N TRP A 112 -9.23 -2.23 -0.60
CA TRP A 112 -10.18 -1.45 -1.40
C TRP A 112 -10.13 -1.84 -2.87
N ASP A 113 -11.30 -1.83 -3.49
CA ASP A 113 -11.48 -1.89 -4.93
C ASP A 113 -11.33 -0.48 -5.50
N PRO A 114 -10.22 -0.16 -6.21
CA PRO A 114 -9.99 1.18 -6.71
C PRO A 114 -10.98 1.60 -7.80
N ALA A 115 -11.54 0.67 -8.57
CA ALA A 115 -12.55 0.99 -9.58
C ALA A 115 -13.83 1.50 -8.92
N LYS A 116 -14.27 0.85 -7.84
CA LYS A 116 -15.41 1.32 -7.04
C LYS A 116 -15.11 2.62 -6.31
N LEU A 117 -13.87 2.80 -5.82
CA LEU A 117 -13.47 4.04 -5.14
C LEU A 117 -13.53 5.22 -6.11
N VAL A 118 -12.99 5.11 -7.31
CA VAL A 118 -13.05 6.15 -8.35
C VAL A 118 -14.50 6.41 -8.80
N ALA A 119 -15.36 5.39 -8.81
CA ALA A 119 -16.79 5.53 -9.06
C ALA A 119 -17.59 6.08 -7.86
N SER A 120 -16.93 6.40 -6.73
CA SER A 120 -17.57 6.82 -5.46
C SER A 120 -18.62 5.83 -4.96
N HIS A 121 -18.40 4.54 -5.21
CA HIS A 121 -19.32 3.49 -4.81
C HIS A 121 -19.17 3.17 -3.31
N PRO A 122 -20.27 3.07 -2.54
CA PRO A 122 -20.20 2.89 -1.08
C PRO A 122 -19.56 1.57 -0.63
N THR A 123 -19.49 0.55 -1.49
CA THR A 123 -18.86 -0.75 -1.21
C THR A 123 -17.45 -0.87 -1.78
N CYS A 124 -16.69 0.24 -1.82
CA CYS A 124 -15.29 0.20 -2.27
C CYS A 124 -14.37 -0.52 -1.27
N LEU A 125 -14.69 -0.53 0.03
CA LEU A 125 -14.00 -1.35 1.03
C LEU A 125 -14.39 -2.83 0.83
N VAL A 126 -13.40 -3.67 0.51
CA VAL A 126 -13.57 -5.10 0.22
C VAL A 126 -13.45 -5.93 1.48
N ALA A 127 -12.44 -5.65 2.30
CA ALA A 127 -12.20 -6.36 3.56
C ALA A 127 -11.43 -5.49 4.56
N SER A 128 -11.56 -5.85 5.84
CA SER A 128 -10.83 -5.24 6.96
C SER A 128 -10.43 -6.35 7.92
N VAL A 129 -9.13 -6.54 8.14
CA VAL A 129 -8.61 -7.66 8.92
C VAL A 129 -7.52 -7.20 9.89
N THR A 130 -7.72 -7.44 11.18
CA THR A 130 -6.70 -7.16 12.22
C THR A 130 -5.84 -8.40 12.43
N LYS A 131 -4.54 -8.28 12.17
CA LYS A 131 -3.56 -9.36 12.37
C LYS A 131 -2.31 -8.92 13.14
N HIS A 132 -1.96 -7.65 13.09
CA HIS A 132 -0.86 -7.09 13.86
C HIS A 132 -1.36 -6.49 15.18
N ALA A 133 -0.53 -6.55 16.22
CA ALA A 133 -0.77 -5.89 17.51
C ALA A 133 0.04 -4.58 17.56
N GLY A 134 -0.25 -3.64 16.64
CA GLY A 134 0.45 -2.37 16.47
C GLY A 134 0.61 -2.02 15.00
N SER A 135 1.28 -0.92 14.71
CA SER A 135 1.35 -0.36 13.37
C SER A 135 1.89 -1.33 12.31
N VAL A 136 1.25 -1.36 11.14
CA VAL A 136 1.66 -2.15 9.97
C VAL A 136 2.63 -1.32 9.14
N ASN A 137 3.93 -1.40 9.48
CA ASN A 137 4.97 -0.51 8.93
C ASN A 137 5.43 -0.89 7.53
N GLY A 138 5.41 -2.19 7.23
CA GLY A 138 5.80 -2.74 5.92
C GLY A 138 4.63 -3.45 5.26
N LEU A 139 4.41 -3.17 3.98
CA LEU A 139 3.41 -3.83 3.15
C LEU A 139 3.90 -3.87 1.71
N GLN A 140 3.88 -5.04 1.11
CA GLN A 140 4.17 -5.18 -0.32
C GLN A 140 3.42 -6.36 -0.92
N PHE A 141 2.78 -6.14 -2.06
CA PHE A 141 2.28 -7.20 -2.91
C PHE A 141 3.44 -7.89 -3.64
N ASN A 142 3.28 -9.18 -3.92
CA ASN A 142 4.24 -9.92 -4.70
C ASN A 142 4.28 -9.37 -6.15
N PRO A 143 5.46 -8.98 -6.68
CA PRO A 143 5.56 -8.35 -7.98
C PRO A 143 5.38 -9.33 -9.16
N HIS A 144 5.42 -10.64 -8.89
CA HIS A 144 5.27 -11.64 -9.93
C HIS A 144 3.81 -11.80 -10.35
N ARG A 145 3.57 -11.83 -11.64
CA ARG A 145 2.24 -11.88 -12.22
C ARG A 145 1.37 -13.03 -11.66
N GLU A 146 1.95 -14.23 -11.59
CA GLU A 146 1.24 -15.43 -11.11
C GLU A 146 1.00 -15.41 -9.60
N SER A 147 1.81 -14.65 -8.86
CA SER A 147 1.76 -14.50 -7.41
C SER A 147 1.21 -13.13 -6.96
N SER A 148 0.61 -12.36 -7.87
CA SER A 148 0.09 -11.01 -7.58
C SER A 148 -1.04 -10.97 -6.54
N HIS A 149 -1.63 -12.12 -6.23
CA HIS A 149 -2.60 -12.33 -5.14
C HIS A 149 -1.93 -12.51 -3.77
N LEU A 150 -0.60 -12.65 -3.72
CA LEU A 150 0.14 -12.72 -2.46
C LEU A 150 0.60 -11.33 -2.02
N MET A 151 0.58 -11.12 -0.72
CA MET A 151 1.06 -9.89 -0.09
C MET A 151 1.80 -10.24 1.20
N ALA A 152 2.81 -9.46 1.55
CA ALA A 152 3.47 -9.56 2.85
C ALA A 152 3.25 -8.29 3.66
N THR A 153 3.13 -8.43 4.97
CA THR A 153 3.13 -7.32 5.94
C THR A 153 4.10 -7.58 7.07
N GLY A 154 4.62 -6.48 7.63
CA GLY A 154 5.45 -6.48 8.83
C GLY A 154 5.03 -5.36 9.76
N GLY A 155 5.02 -5.61 11.06
CA GLY A 155 4.45 -4.69 12.03
C GLY A 155 5.33 -4.39 13.24
N ALA A 156 4.86 -3.46 14.06
CA ALA A 156 5.46 -3.07 15.32
C ALA A 156 5.46 -4.21 16.36
N ASP A 157 4.61 -5.21 16.17
CA ASP A 157 4.56 -6.45 16.96
C ASP A 157 5.69 -7.42 16.64
N MET A 158 6.68 -7.01 15.85
CA MET A 158 7.82 -7.82 15.40
C MET A 158 7.41 -8.99 14.47
N GLY A 159 6.13 -9.09 14.11
CA GLY A 159 5.55 -10.13 13.29
C GLY A 159 5.68 -9.84 11.79
N VAL A 160 5.78 -10.92 11.02
CA VAL A 160 5.66 -10.92 9.56
C VAL A 160 4.52 -11.85 9.18
N HIS A 161 3.62 -11.38 8.33
CA HIS A 161 2.52 -12.18 7.80
C HIS A 161 2.54 -12.21 6.28
N VAL A 162 2.20 -13.37 5.72
CA VAL A 162 1.95 -13.54 4.29
C VAL A 162 0.45 -13.74 4.09
N TRP A 163 -0.14 -13.03 3.16
CA TRP A 163 -1.56 -13.02 2.86
C TRP A 163 -1.81 -13.66 1.50
N SER A 164 -2.81 -14.50 1.40
CA SER A 164 -3.40 -14.89 0.12
C SER A 164 -4.72 -14.17 -0.08
N LEU A 165 -4.82 -13.47 -1.19
CA LEU A 165 -5.97 -12.70 -1.64
C LEU A 165 -6.71 -13.40 -2.79
N ASP A 166 -6.64 -14.74 -2.85
CA ASP A 166 -7.48 -15.52 -3.77
C ASP A 166 -8.97 -15.25 -3.55
N ARG A 167 -9.31 -14.92 -2.31
CA ARG A 167 -10.60 -14.40 -1.90
C ARG A 167 -10.37 -13.04 -1.22
N PRO A 168 -10.40 -11.93 -1.96
CA PRO A 168 -10.10 -10.60 -1.41
C PRO A 168 -11.07 -10.16 -0.32
N ASP A 169 -12.30 -10.65 -0.34
CA ASP A 169 -13.35 -10.44 0.68
C ASP A 169 -13.12 -11.24 1.97
N ALA A 170 -12.32 -12.30 1.91
CA ALA A 170 -11.98 -13.17 3.03
C ALA A 170 -10.52 -13.64 2.93
N PRO A 171 -9.52 -12.74 3.12
CA PRO A 171 -8.12 -13.06 2.98
C PRO A 171 -7.66 -14.15 3.94
N SER A 172 -6.84 -15.07 3.44
CA SER A 172 -6.13 -16.05 4.28
C SER A 172 -4.78 -15.47 4.69
N VAL A 173 -4.41 -15.70 5.96
CA VAL A 173 -3.16 -15.14 6.53
C VAL A 173 -2.31 -16.27 7.08
N PHE A 174 -1.05 -16.28 6.68
CA PHE A 174 -0.06 -17.28 7.07
C PHE A 174 1.07 -16.60 7.85
N VAL A 175 1.52 -17.27 8.88
CA VAL A 175 2.80 -16.95 9.51
C VAL A 175 3.87 -17.76 8.77
N PRO A 176 5.01 -17.16 8.37
CA PRO A 176 6.12 -17.91 7.81
C PRO A 176 6.43 -19.15 8.69
N ALA A 177 6.76 -20.27 8.07
CA ALA A 177 6.92 -21.54 8.79
C ALA A 177 7.89 -21.39 9.98
N PRO A 178 7.62 -22.03 11.14
CA PRO A 178 8.54 -21.99 12.26
C PRO A 178 9.89 -22.60 11.85
N PRO A 179 11.00 -22.14 12.43
CA PRO A 179 12.31 -22.68 12.12
C PRO A 179 12.33 -24.18 12.40
N THR A 180 12.85 -24.93 11.43
CA THR A 180 13.12 -26.36 11.60
C THR A 180 14.59 -26.57 11.96
N PRO A 181 15.00 -27.76 12.45
CA PRO A 181 16.42 -28.07 12.67
C PRO A 181 17.29 -27.88 11.42
N GLU A 182 16.69 -28.03 10.23
CA GLU A 182 17.34 -27.86 8.93
C GLU A 182 17.34 -26.40 8.47
N ASN A 183 16.41 -25.56 8.99
CA ASN A 183 16.32 -24.13 8.70
C ASN A 183 16.08 -23.34 9.99
N PRO A 184 17.14 -23.00 10.72
CA PRO A 184 17.04 -22.36 12.05
C PRO A 184 16.75 -20.85 11.98
N THR A 185 16.42 -20.28 10.82
CA THR A 185 16.15 -18.85 10.70
C THR A 185 14.93 -18.45 11.53
N PRO A 186 15.06 -17.50 12.44
CA PRO A 186 13.94 -17.07 13.27
C PRO A 186 12.83 -16.45 12.40
N VAL A 187 11.60 -16.82 12.70
CA VAL A 187 10.39 -16.35 11.99
C VAL A 187 9.89 -15.01 12.54
N LYS A 188 10.41 -14.58 13.70
CA LYS A 188 10.03 -13.37 14.38
C LYS A 188 11.26 -12.49 14.65
N HIS A 189 11.18 -11.24 14.27
CA HIS A 189 12.22 -10.26 14.60
C HIS A 189 12.26 -9.96 16.10
N ALA A 190 13.42 -9.49 16.58
CA ALA A 190 13.59 -9.06 17.97
C ALA A 190 13.20 -7.59 18.21
N ALA A 191 12.81 -6.87 17.13
CA ALA A 191 12.32 -5.50 17.16
C ALA A 191 11.28 -5.30 16.06
N GLU A 192 10.62 -4.14 16.04
CA GLU A 192 9.61 -3.79 15.03
C GLU A 192 10.10 -4.02 13.61
N VAL A 193 9.29 -4.66 12.80
CA VAL A 193 9.56 -4.81 11.37
C VAL A 193 9.31 -3.48 10.68
N THR A 194 10.31 -3.00 9.98
CA THR A 194 10.27 -1.69 9.30
C THR A 194 9.93 -1.81 7.82
N ARG A 195 10.34 -2.91 7.17
CA ARG A 195 10.09 -3.16 5.74
C ARG A 195 9.95 -4.65 5.46
N VAL A 196 9.20 -4.92 4.41
CA VAL A 196 9.11 -6.22 3.75
C VAL A 196 9.35 -6.01 2.26
N ALA A 197 10.06 -6.92 1.60
CA ALA A 197 10.36 -6.81 0.18
C ALA A 197 10.42 -8.19 -0.48
N TRP A 198 9.55 -8.43 -1.45
CA TRP A 198 9.60 -9.61 -2.28
C TRP A 198 10.76 -9.51 -3.27
N ASN A 199 11.44 -10.62 -3.48
CA ASN A 199 12.46 -10.72 -4.52
C ASN A 199 11.80 -10.57 -5.90
N SER A 200 12.35 -9.71 -6.76
CA SER A 200 11.82 -9.45 -8.10
C SER A 200 12.14 -10.54 -9.12
N GLN A 201 13.07 -11.45 -8.81
CA GLN A 201 13.50 -12.54 -9.69
C GLN A 201 12.92 -13.90 -9.27
N VAL A 202 12.66 -14.06 -7.97
CA VAL A 202 12.22 -15.34 -7.39
C VAL A 202 10.99 -15.12 -6.52
N ALA A 203 9.84 -15.59 -6.99
CA ALA A 203 8.51 -15.25 -6.44
C ALA A 203 8.26 -15.68 -4.99
N HIS A 204 9.00 -16.65 -4.48
CA HIS A 204 8.81 -17.19 -3.12
C HIS A 204 9.86 -16.73 -2.11
N ILE A 205 10.73 -15.77 -2.49
CA ILE A 205 11.72 -15.19 -1.58
C ILE A 205 11.22 -13.84 -1.09
N LEU A 206 11.13 -13.70 0.22
CA LEU A 206 10.76 -12.49 0.93
C LEU A 206 11.91 -12.06 1.84
N ALA A 207 12.33 -10.81 1.76
CA ALA A 207 13.25 -10.19 2.69
C ALA A 207 12.48 -9.29 3.66
N THR A 208 12.93 -9.24 4.91
CA THR A 208 12.36 -8.38 5.95
C THR A 208 13.46 -7.70 6.75
N SER A 209 13.23 -6.47 7.19
CA SER A 209 14.15 -5.72 8.04
C SER A 209 13.47 -5.20 9.29
N SER A 210 14.22 -5.05 10.35
CA SER A 210 13.72 -4.57 11.64
C SER A 210 14.51 -3.37 12.17
N GLN A 211 13.92 -2.67 13.13
CA GLN A 211 14.45 -1.42 13.69
C GLN A 211 15.82 -1.60 14.38
N ASN A 212 16.14 -2.78 14.89
CA ASN A 212 17.44 -3.08 15.50
C ASN A 212 18.55 -3.39 14.49
N GLY A 213 18.30 -3.21 13.18
CA GLY A 213 19.27 -3.47 12.12
C GLY A 213 19.37 -4.93 11.67
N THR A 214 18.54 -5.84 12.19
CA THR A 214 18.49 -7.22 11.67
C THR A 214 17.64 -7.30 10.41
N TRP A 215 18.06 -8.21 9.51
CA TRP A 215 17.30 -8.56 8.30
C TRP A 215 17.23 -10.09 8.15
N MET A 216 16.22 -10.55 7.50
CA MET A 216 15.97 -11.98 7.25
C MET A 216 15.52 -12.17 5.81
#